data_a12a68b5aa41dd98ca0e9d1f490c5b6e
#
_entry.id   a12a68b5aa41dd98ca0e9d1f490c5b6e
#
_cell.length_a   1.000
_cell.length_b   1.000
_cell.length_c   1.000
_cell.angle_alpha   90.00
_cell.angle_beta   90.00
_cell.angle_gamma   90.00
#
_symmetry.space_group_name_H-M   'P 1'
#
loop_
_entity.id
_entity.type
_entity.pdbx_description
1 polymer ?
#
loop_
_entity_poly.entity_id
_entity_poly.type
_entity_poly.pdbx_seq_one_letter_code
_entity_poly.pdbx_strand_id
1 'polypeptide(L)'
;MLSFFVDTTVCGFSLYQIFAYFLIYSCIGWCLEVIYAAVTTGKLINRGFLNGPVCPIYGFGMVIVLFALTPLSHSLLLLYLGGVILPSALELVGGWALYKLYHTRWWDYSDYPFNIGGYICLEFSLLWGVGTLIVMKLVHPIIANAVALIPPLVGLILMFLLYAIYAADTIATAFAASDLARDLDALEKVADSMHAVSDAMTELLGTNAMAMDQKMDESRLQFKLAAAEARDNAAKLNAREAAAAMRAKADEAMEAAKRASQDAKLNASEAANAVKLAAKGRAERTAELFRLEQLAEELQARSEELRSRTQRTTPHFGKRRMLRAFPKLKHGAQNRSLDTLREQLKRK
;
A
#
# COMPACT_ATOMS: atom_id res chain seq x y z
N MET A 1 -33.86 -3.29 36.88
CA MET A 1 -32.73 -3.56 35.97
C MET A 1 -32.51 -5.08 35.73
N LEU A 2 -32.43 -5.91 36.81
CA LEU A 2 -32.24 -7.36 36.70
C LEU A 2 -33.35 -8.01 35.83
N SER A 3 -34.62 -7.75 36.17
CA SER A 3 -35.79 -8.25 35.42
C SER A 3 -35.75 -7.85 33.94
N PHE A 4 -35.35 -6.63 33.64
CA PHE A 4 -35.24 -6.19 32.25
C PHE A 4 -34.28 -7.08 31.42
N PHE A 5 -33.11 -7.42 31.92
CA PHE A 5 -32.13 -8.26 31.19
C PHE A 5 -32.54 -9.73 31.15
N VAL A 6 -33.25 -10.24 32.16
CA VAL A 6 -33.61 -11.64 32.24
C VAL A 6 -34.94 -11.93 31.51
N ASP A 7 -35.92 -11.02 31.63
CA ASP A 7 -37.29 -11.25 31.15
C ASP A 7 -37.47 -10.77 29.70
N THR A 8 -36.67 -9.77 29.26
CA THR A 8 -36.72 -9.31 27.87
C THR A 8 -36.05 -10.33 26.95
N THR A 9 -36.81 -10.89 26.00
CA THR A 9 -36.30 -11.88 25.06
C THR A 9 -36.32 -11.37 23.62
N VAL A 10 -35.28 -11.71 22.87
CA VAL A 10 -35.15 -11.45 21.44
C VAL A 10 -34.78 -12.75 20.75
N CYS A 11 -35.55 -13.15 19.74
CA CYS A 11 -35.34 -14.41 18.99
C CYS A 11 -35.24 -15.67 19.90
N GLY A 12 -35.97 -15.68 21.04
CA GLY A 12 -35.96 -16.79 21.97
C GLY A 12 -34.83 -16.79 23.03
N PHE A 13 -33.96 -15.81 23.03
CA PHE A 13 -32.88 -15.64 24.02
C PHE A 13 -33.11 -14.40 24.87
N SER A 14 -32.85 -14.48 26.18
CA SER A 14 -32.89 -13.29 27.05
C SER A 14 -31.73 -12.33 26.71
N LEU A 15 -31.89 -11.05 26.97
CA LEU A 15 -30.79 -10.07 26.82
C LEU A 15 -29.55 -10.52 27.60
N TYR A 16 -29.72 -11.05 28.80
CA TYR A 16 -28.63 -11.63 29.58
C TYR A 16 -27.86 -12.70 28.80
N GLN A 17 -28.57 -13.66 28.20
CA GLN A 17 -27.95 -14.71 27.39
C GLN A 17 -27.23 -14.16 26.16
N ILE A 18 -27.83 -13.20 25.44
CA ILE A 18 -27.26 -12.60 24.24
C ILE A 18 -25.90 -11.93 24.58
N PHE A 19 -25.88 -11.11 25.62
CA PHE A 19 -24.66 -10.43 26.03
C PHE A 19 -23.62 -11.41 26.60
N ALA A 20 -24.03 -12.42 27.36
CA ALA A 20 -23.11 -13.44 27.85
C ALA A 20 -22.48 -14.24 26.71
N TYR A 21 -23.29 -14.71 25.74
CA TYR A 21 -22.80 -15.45 24.58
C TYR A 21 -21.88 -14.62 23.71
N PHE A 22 -22.19 -13.34 23.49
CA PHE A 22 -21.30 -12.43 22.76
C PHE A 22 -19.90 -12.38 23.37
N LEU A 23 -19.78 -12.18 24.69
CA LEU A 23 -18.49 -12.14 25.37
C LEU A 23 -17.76 -13.48 25.32
N ILE A 24 -18.45 -14.58 25.65
CA ILE A 24 -17.86 -15.92 25.68
C ILE A 24 -17.32 -16.30 24.29
N TYR A 25 -18.14 -16.11 23.24
CA TYR A 25 -17.71 -16.44 21.88
C TYR A 25 -16.66 -15.50 21.32
N SER A 26 -16.62 -14.24 21.76
CA SER A 26 -15.52 -13.34 21.46
C SER A 26 -14.20 -13.84 22.06
N CYS A 27 -14.21 -14.38 23.28
CA CYS A 27 -13.04 -14.99 23.92
C CYS A 27 -12.62 -16.30 23.23
N ILE A 28 -13.58 -17.16 22.92
CA ILE A 28 -13.31 -18.44 22.21
C ILE A 28 -12.70 -18.13 20.83
N GLY A 29 -13.25 -17.18 20.09
CA GLY A 29 -12.72 -16.76 18.80
C GLY A 29 -11.30 -16.23 18.91
N TRP A 30 -11.00 -15.47 19.96
CA TRP A 30 -9.61 -15.04 20.22
C TRP A 30 -8.69 -16.23 20.48
N CYS A 31 -9.11 -17.23 21.25
CA CYS A 31 -8.33 -18.44 21.46
C CYS A 31 -8.04 -19.16 20.14
N LEU A 32 -9.03 -19.28 19.26
CA LEU A 32 -8.86 -19.89 17.93
C LEU A 32 -7.84 -19.14 17.09
N GLU A 33 -7.87 -17.81 17.07
CA GLU A 33 -6.89 -16.98 16.36
C GLU A 33 -5.46 -17.15 16.90
N VAL A 34 -5.30 -17.24 18.22
CA VAL A 34 -3.99 -17.47 18.86
C VAL A 34 -3.46 -18.88 18.53
N ILE A 35 -4.34 -19.89 18.57
CA ILE A 35 -3.99 -21.28 18.18
C ILE A 35 -3.59 -21.32 16.70
N TYR A 36 -4.39 -20.71 15.83
CA TYR A 36 -4.07 -20.63 14.41
C TYR A 36 -2.70 -19.96 14.18
N ALA A 37 -2.42 -18.85 14.86
CA ALA A 37 -1.11 -18.19 14.81
C ALA A 37 0.02 -19.12 15.29
N ALA A 38 -0.19 -19.83 16.39
CA ALA A 38 0.79 -20.75 16.93
C ALA A 38 1.12 -21.89 15.94
N VAL A 39 0.10 -22.46 15.31
CA VAL A 39 0.28 -23.55 14.32
C VAL A 39 0.99 -23.05 13.06
N THR A 40 0.60 -21.87 12.55
CA THR A 40 1.13 -21.37 11.28
C THR A 40 2.46 -20.65 11.37
N THR A 41 2.78 -20.04 12.52
CA THR A 41 4.00 -19.23 12.70
C THR A 41 4.97 -19.76 13.76
N GLY A 42 4.58 -20.79 14.53
CA GLY A 42 5.35 -21.29 15.65
C GLY A 42 5.41 -20.36 16.86
N LYS A 43 4.58 -19.30 16.90
CA LYS A 43 4.61 -18.27 17.96
C LYS A 43 3.21 -17.97 18.46
N LEU A 44 3.06 -17.83 19.79
CA LEU A 44 1.84 -17.31 20.39
C LEU A 44 1.75 -15.79 20.12
N ILE A 45 0.86 -15.39 19.21
CA ILE A 45 0.66 -14.01 18.82
C ILE A 45 -0.80 -13.67 19.05
N ASN A 46 -1.08 -12.57 19.76
CA ASN A 46 -2.45 -12.02 19.83
C ASN A 46 -2.83 -11.46 18.44
N ARG A 47 -3.64 -12.19 17.69
CA ARG A 47 -4.18 -11.80 16.38
C ARG A 47 -5.55 -11.10 16.49
N GLY A 48 -6.09 -10.95 17.69
CA GLY A 48 -7.30 -10.16 17.88
C GLY A 48 -7.10 -8.70 17.44
N PHE A 49 -8.16 -8.08 16.92
CA PHE A 49 -8.14 -6.64 16.66
C PHE A 49 -7.94 -5.86 17.95
N LEU A 50 -8.62 -6.25 19.02
CA LEU A 50 -8.49 -5.66 20.35
C LEU A 50 -7.19 -6.10 21.07
N ASN A 51 -6.79 -5.33 22.08
CA ASN A 51 -5.59 -5.68 22.87
C ASN A 51 -5.87 -6.83 23.83
N GLY A 52 -7.06 -6.90 24.40
CA GLY A 52 -7.51 -7.98 25.26
C GLY A 52 -7.80 -9.29 24.55
N PRO A 53 -8.09 -10.37 25.30
CA PRO A 53 -8.35 -11.70 24.78
C PRO A 53 -9.76 -11.84 24.21
N VAL A 54 -10.14 -10.97 23.27
CA VAL A 54 -11.46 -10.92 22.65
C VAL A 54 -11.40 -10.57 21.19
N CYS A 55 -12.20 -11.27 20.38
CA CYS A 55 -12.39 -11.02 18.94
C CYS A 55 -13.88 -10.72 18.68
N PRO A 56 -14.29 -9.45 18.55
CA PRO A 56 -15.69 -9.04 18.37
C PRO A 56 -16.43 -9.75 17.24
N ILE A 57 -15.77 -9.97 16.13
CA ILE A 57 -16.38 -10.58 14.94
C ILE A 57 -16.94 -11.97 15.22
N TYR A 58 -16.28 -12.76 16.10
CA TYR A 58 -16.77 -14.08 16.52
C TYR A 58 -17.98 -13.97 17.42
N GLY A 59 -18.01 -12.98 18.32
CA GLY A 59 -19.18 -12.69 19.17
C GLY A 59 -20.39 -12.30 18.34
N PHE A 60 -20.27 -11.34 17.44
CA PHE A 60 -21.34 -10.95 16.51
C PHE A 60 -21.75 -12.11 15.62
N GLY A 61 -20.80 -12.83 15.04
CA GLY A 61 -21.06 -13.98 14.18
C GLY A 61 -21.89 -15.04 14.90
N MET A 62 -21.53 -15.35 16.15
CA MET A 62 -22.24 -16.37 16.91
C MET A 62 -23.63 -15.94 17.33
N VAL A 63 -23.84 -14.67 17.73
CA VAL A 63 -25.18 -14.16 18.02
C VAL A 63 -26.08 -14.22 16.78
N ILE A 64 -25.57 -13.85 15.61
CA ILE A 64 -26.30 -13.94 14.33
C ILE A 64 -26.63 -15.41 14.00
N VAL A 65 -25.65 -16.30 14.15
CA VAL A 65 -25.85 -17.76 13.94
C VAL A 65 -26.91 -18.31 14.89
N LEU A 66 -26.86 -17.96 16.16
CA LEU A 66 -27.88 -18.41 17.14
C LEU A 66 -29.29 -17.93 16.75
N PHE A 67 -29.44 -16.65 16.40
CA PHE A 67 -30.74 -16.11 16.02
C PHE A 67 -31.30 -16.76 14.74
N ALA A 68 -30.47 -16.89 13.72
CA ALA A 68 -30.91 -17.35 12.41
C ALA A 68 -31.02 -18.88 12.33
N LEU A 69 -30.12 -19.64 12.99
CA LEU A 69 -29.98 -21.06 12.76
C LEU A 69 -30.55 -21.92 13.90
N THR A 70 -30.86 -21.38 15.08
CA THR A 70 -31.52 -22.15 16.14
C THR A 70 -32.85 -22.78 15.66
N PRO A 71 -33.74 -22.08 14.92
CA PRO A 71 -34.95 -22.68 14.37
C PRO A 71 -34.67 -23.78 13.35
N LEU A 72 -33.53 -23.75 12.67
CA LEU A 72 -33.12 -24.70 11.64
C LEU A 72 -32.25 -25.84 12.18
N SER A 73 -32.04 -25.88 13.49
CA SER A 73 -31.12 -26.81 14.15
C SER A 73 -31.48 -28.29 13.96
N HIS A 74 -32.73 -28.62 13.58
CA HIS A 74 -33.16 -29.98 13.30
C HIS A 74 -32.56 -30.57 12.00
N SER A 75 -32.18 -29.72 11.03
CA SER A 75 -31.60 -30.16 9.76
C SER A 75 -30.10 -29.82 9.73
N LEU A 76 -29.25 -30.86 9.72
CA LEU A 76 -27.80 -30.68 9.62
C LEU A 76 -27.38 -29.96 8.33
N LEU A 77 -28.11 -30.24 7.21
CA LEU A 77 -27.83 -29.60 5.94
C LEU A 77 -28.10 -28.07 5.97
N LEU A 78 -29.29 -27.70 6.50
CA LEU A 78 -29.64 -26.28 6.61
C LEU A 78 -28.71 -25.55 7.59
N LEU A 79 -28.33 -26.19 8.68
CA LEU A 79 -27.37 -25.66 9.65
C LEU A 79 -26.00 -25.47 9.03
N TYR A 80 -25.52 -26.44 8.23
CA TYR A 80 -24.25 -26.32 7.49
C TYR A 80 -24.31 -25.18 6.48
N LEU A 81 -25.31 -25.13 5.61
CA LEU A 81 -25.44 -24.10 4.59
C LEU A 81 -25.58 -22.69 5.20
N GLY A 82 -26.35 -22.56 6.27
CA GLY A 82 -26.43 -21.30 7.02
C GLY A 82 -25.09 -20.91 7.65
N GLY A 83 -24.36 -21.91 8.15
CA GLY A 83 -23.01 -21.74 8.69
C GLY A 83 -21.95 -21.37 7.65
N VAL A 84 -22.14 -21.74 6.37
CA VAL A 84 -21.33 -21.27 5.25
C VAL A 84 -21.66 -19.81 4.93
N ILE A 85 -22.94 -19.47 4.84
CA ILE A 85 -23.38 -18.16 4.34
C ILE A 85 -23.23 -17.04 5.38
N LEU A 86 -23.73 -17.24 6.60
CA LEU A 86 -23.80 -16.16 7.59
C LEU A 86 -22.42 -15.65 8.07
N PRO A 87 -21.49 -16.53 8.50
CA PRO A 87 -20.17 -16.08 8.87
C PRO A 87 -19.40 -15.46 7.69
N SER A 88 -19.53 -16.03 6.47
CA SER A 88 -18.89 -15.45 5.28
C SER A 88 -19.44 -14.06 4.94
N ALA A 89 -20.75 -13.87 5.05
CA ALA A 89 -21.35 -12.55 4.86
C ALA A 89 -20.86 -11.55 5.91
N LEU A 90 -20.74 -11.96 7.17
CA LEU A 90 -20.21 -11.13 8.24
C LEU A 90 -18.73 -10.77 8.00
N GLU A 91 -17.93 -11.74 7.57
CA GLU A 91 -16.51 -11.55 7.24
C GLU A 91 -16.34 -10.58 6.07
N LEU A 92 -17.17 -10.69 5.03
CA LEU A 92 -17.20 -9.78 3.89
C LEU A 92 -17.57 -8.36 4.32
N VAL A 93 -18.67 -8.20 5.07
CA VAL A 93 -19.14 -6.89 5.54
C VAL A 93 -18.14 -6.28 6.52
N GLY A 94 -17.63 -7.07 7.46
CA GLY A 94 -16.64 -6.63 8.46
C GLY A 94 -15.33 -6.19 7.81
N GLY A 95 -14.82 -6.97 6.87
CA GLY A 95 -13.60 -6.61 6.12
C GLY A 95 -13.77 -5.36 5.28
N TRP A 96 -14.91 -5.22 4.59
CA TRP A 96 -15.25 -4.02 3.84
C TRP A 96 -15.40 -2.78 4.75
N ALA A 97 -16.07 -2.91 5.88
CA ALA A 97 -16.25 -1.81 6.84
C ALA A 97 -14.91 -1.34 7.42
N LEU A 98 -14.06 -2.27 7.84
CA LEU A 98 -12.72 -1.94 8.33
C LEU A 98 -11.86 -1.26 7.26
N TYR A 99 -11.96 -1.70 6.01
CA TYR A 99 -11.27 -1.04 4.91
C TYR A 99 -11.79 0.39 4.68
N LYS A 100 -13.11 0.58 4.74
CA LYS A 100 -13.71 1.93 4.63
C LYS A 100 -13.26 2.88 5.74
N LEU A 101 -13.10 2.36 6.97
CA LEU A 101 -12.72 3.15 8.15
C LEU A 101 -11.22 3.48 8.21
N TYR A 102 -10.38 2.53 7.83
CA TYR A 102 -8.93 2.63 8.07
C TYR A 102 -8.09 2.58 6.79
N HIS A 103 -8.71 2.49 5.59
CA HIS A 103 -8.05 2.27 4.28
C HIS A 103 -7.03 1.12 4.31
N THR A 104 -7.25 0.17 5.24
CA THR A 104 -6.33 -0.91 5.57
C THR A 104 -7.06 -2.24 5.55
N ARG A 105 -6.53 -3.23 4.84
CA ARG A 105 -7.03 -4.61 4.86
C ARG A 105 -6.31 -5.38 5.96
N TRP A 106 -7.05 -5.90 6.92
CA TRP A 106 -6.51 -6.65 8.05
C TRP A 106 -6.18 -8.09 7.71
N TRP A 107 -6.89 -8.67 6.74
CA TRP A 107 -6.61 -9.96 6.11
C TRP A 107 -6.80 -9.86 4.61
N ASP A 108 -6.23 -10.81 3.86
CA ASP A 108 -6.33 -10.84 2.43
C ASP A 108 -6.28 -12.27 1.90
N TYR A 109 -7.35 -12.67 1.24
CA TYR A 109 -7.51 -13.95 0.58
C TYR A 109 -7.38 -13.85 -0.94
N SER A 110 -6.80 -12.80 -1.48
CA SER A 110 -6.67 -12.62 -2.95
C SER A 110 -5.91 -13.75 -3.62
N ASP A 111 -5.00 -14.41 -2.90
CA ASP A 111 -4.21 -15.54 -3.39
C ASP A 111 -4.99 -16.88 -3.36
N TYR A 112 -6.19 -16.93 -2.77
CA TYR A 112 -7.00 -18.13 -2.67
C TYR A 112 -8.01 -18.22 -3.81
N PRO A 113 -8.28 -19.45 -4.34
CA PRO A 113 -9.27 -19.64 -5.40
C PRO A 113 -10.68 -19.28 -4.91
N PHE A 114 -11.52 -18.82 -5.84
CA PHE A 114 -12.90 -18.42 -5.58
C PHE A 114 -13.03 -17.39 -4.44
N ASN A 115 -12.10 -16.43 -4.37
CA ASN A 115 -12.24 -15.32 -3.43
C ASN A 115 -13.16 -14.22 -3.99
N ILE A 116 -13.78 -13.47 -3.08
CA ILE A 116 -14.60 -12.30 -3.41
C ILE A 116 -13.87 -11.06 -2.87
N GLY A 117 -13.21 -10.34 -3.78
CA GLY A 117 -12.47 -9.12 -3.47
C GLY A 117 -11.37 -9.29 -2.41
N GLY A 118 -10.88 -10.52 -2.18
CA GLY A 118 -9.89 -10.83 -1.15
C GLY A 118 -10.44 -10.80 0.29
N TYR A 119 -11.74 -10.53 0.49
CA TYR A 119 -12.34 -10.51 1.83
C TYR A 119 -12.77 -11.88 2.33
N ILE A 120 -13.27 -12.75 1.46
CA ILE A 120 -13.68 -14.12 1.73
C ILE A 120 -13.20 -15.05 0.63
N CYS A 121 -13.07 -16.35 0.90
CA CYS A 121 -12.83 -17.37 -0.11
C CYS A 121 -13.60 -18.67 0.19
N LEU A 122 -13.80 -19.46 -0.83
CA LEU A 122 -14.64 -20.68 -0.73
C LEU A 122 -14.13 -21.66 0.34
N GLU A 123 -12.84 -21.87 0.44
CA GLU A 123 -12.23 -22.80 1.40
C GLU A 123 -12.60 -22.44 2.83
N PHE A 124 -12.38 -21.20 3.25
CA PHE A 124 -12.72 -20.75 4.60
C PHE A 124 -14.24 -20.67 4.83
N SER A 125 -15.02 -20.34 3.80
CA SER A 125 -16.48 -20.35 3.89
C SER A 125 -17.02 -21.75 4.19
N LEU A 126 -16.47 -22.79 3.54
CA LEU A 126 -16.86 -24.18 3.82
C LEU A 126 -16.43 -24.62 5.23
N LEU A 127 -15.25 -24.19 5.69
CA LEU A 127 -14.78 -24.44 7.06
C LEU A 127 -15.68 -23.76 8.09
N TRP A 128 -16.21 -22.57 7.83
CA TRP A 128 -17.20 -21.90 8.69
C TRP A 128 -18.47 -22.76 8.84
N GLY A 129 -18.92 -23.42 7.77
CA GLY A 129 -20.04 -24.36 7.82
C GLY A 129 -19.78 -25.51 8.80
N VAL A 130 -18.60 -26.16 8.71
CA VAL A 130 -18.19 -27.23 9.63
C VAL A 130 -18.08 -26.70 11.07
N GLY A 131 -17.43 -25.56 11.25
CA GLY A 131 -17.29 -24.91 12.56
C GLY A 131 -18.65 -24.61 13.20
N THR A 132 -19.62 -24.13 12.40
CA THR A 132 -20.99 -23.87 12.87
C THR A 132 -21.68 -25.16 13.33
N LEU A 133 -21.54 -26.28 12.62
CA LEU A 133 -22.09 -27.57 13.05
C LEU A 133 -21.53 -28.00 14.40
N ILE A 134 -20.19 -27.93 14.56
CA ILE A 134 -19.50 -28.29 15.80
C ILE A 134 -19.98 -27.39 16.94
N VAL A 135 -19.99 -26.09 16.71
CA VAL A 135 -20.38 -25.13 17.75
C VAL A 135 -21.84 -25.31 18.14
N MET A 136 -22.78 -25.38 17.21
CA MET A 136 -24.20 -25.45 17.51
C MET A 136 -24.60 -26.80 18.15
N LYS A 137 -23.94 -27.90 17.80
CA LYS A 137 -24.29 -29.23 18.30
C LYS A 137 -23.53 -29.67 19.53
N LEU A 138 -22.29 -29.22 19.71
CA LEU A 138 -21.45 -29.68 20.82
C LEU A 138 -21.09 -28.52 21.77
N VAL A 139 -20.59 -27.40 21.29
CA VAL A 139 -20.05 -26.35 22.16
C VAL A 139 -21.15 -25.49 22.78
N HIS A 140 -22.14 -25.07 21.98
CA HIS A 140 -23.20 -24.17 22.45
C HIS A 140 -24.06 -24.78 23.58
N PRO A 141 -24.49 -26.05 23.52
CA PRO A 141 -25.22 -26.65 24.64
C PRO A 141 -24.47 -26.64 25.97
N ILE A 142 -23.14 -26.84 25.92
CA ILE A 142 -22.28 -26.78 27.11
C ILE A 142 -22.22 -25.35 27.65
N ILE A 143 -22.04 -24.37 26.77
CA ILE A 143 -21.99 -22.95 27.15
C ILE A 143 -23.35 -22.48 27.68
N ALA A 144 -24.44 -22.87 27.04
CA ALA A 144 -25.78 -22.50 27.47
C ALA A 144 -26.08 -23.02 28.89
N ASN A 145 -25.71 -24.28 29.16
CA ASN A 145 -25.83 -24.85 30.49
C ASN A 145 -24.95 -24.13 31.52
N ALA A 146 -23.70 -23.82 31.16
CA ALA A 146 -22.79 -23.08 32.04
C ALA A 146 -23.33 -21.68 32.38
N VAL A 147 -23.87 -20.97 31.40
CA VAL A 147 -24.48 -19.64 31.61
C VAL A 147 -25.73 -19.74 32.49
N ALA A 148 -26.54 -20.79 32.32
CA ALA A 148 -27.74 -21.02 33.12
C ALA A 148 -27.43 -21.33 34.62
N LEU A 149 -26.24 -21.89 34.90
CA LEU A 149 -25.80 -22.17 36.27
C LEU A 149 -25.36 -20.90 37.02
N ILE A 150 -25.05 -19.81 36.33
CA ILE A 150 -24.61 -18.58 36.96
C ILE A 150 -25.81 -17.82 37.49
N PRO A 151 -25.86 -17.48 38.81
CA PRO A 151 -26.95 -16.65 39.32
C PRO A 151 -27.03 -15.33 38.54
N PRO A 152 -28.22 -14.92 38.04
CA PRO A 152 -28.33 -13.79 37.11
C PRO A 152 -27.75 -12.47 37.65
N LEU A 153 -27.86 -12.21 38.97
CA LEU A 153 -27.29 -11.02 39.58
C LEU A 153 -25.76 -11.00 39.49
N VAL A 154 -25.11 -12.13 39.80
CA VAL A 154 -23.65 -12.28 39.72
C VAL A 154 -23.19 -12.15 38.29
N GLY A 155 -23.91 -12.82 37.38
CA GLY A 155 -23.61 -12.74 35.95
C GLY A 155 -23.73 -11.33 35.38
N LEU A 156 -24.75 -10.56 35.77
CA LEU A 156 -24.92 -9.15 35.38
C LEU A 156 -23.78 -8.27 35.88
N ILE A 157 -23.41 -8.39 37.14
CA ILE A 157 -22.28 -7.61 37.70
C ILE A 157 -21.00 -7.90 36.93
N LEU A 158 -20.70 -9.18 36.69
CA LEU A 158 -19.53 -9.60 35.92
C LEU A 158 -19.57 -9.08 34.48
N MET A 159 -20.74 -9.16 33.84
CA MET A 159 -20.93 -8.64 32.48
C MET A 159 -20.67 -7.13 32.38
N PHE A 160 -21.26 -6.34 33.29
CA PHE A 160 -21.04 -4.89 33.30
C PHE A 160 -19.56 -4.55 33.46
N LEU A 161 -18.83 -5.25 34.33
CA LEU A 161 -17.39 -5.06 34.51
C LEU A 161 -16.62 -5.41 33.22
N LEU A 162 -16.92 -6.58 32.65
CA LEU A 162 -16.25 -7.05 31.43
C LEU A 162 -16.56 -6.15 30.22
N TYR A 163 -17.80 -5.67 30.08
CA TYR A 163 -18.15 -4.74 29.01
C TYR A 163 -17.51 -3.35 29.21
N ALA A 164 -17.31 -2.88 30.44
CA ALA A 164 -16.57 -1.65 30.69
C ALA A 164 -15.10 -1.77 30.24
N ILE A 165 -14.45 -2.89 30.58
CA ILE A 165 -13.09 -3.19 30.11
C ILE A 165 -13.05 -3.32 28.59
N TYR A 166 -14.03 -4.02 28.01
CA TYR A 166 -14.16 -4.20 26.57
C TYR A 166 -14.33 -2.87 25.83
N ALA A 167 -15.18 -1.97 26.35
CA ALA A 167 -15.38 -0.64 25.78
C ALA A 167 -14.10 0.21 25.83
N ALA A 168 -13.40 0.21 26.97
CA ALA A 168 -12.13 0.92 27.13
C ALA A 168 -11.07 0.40 26.13
N ASP A 169 -10.96 -0.92 25.99
CA ASP A 169 -10.02 -1.53 25.02
C ASP A 169 -10.40 -1.22 23.57
N THR A 170 -11.70 -1.25 23.25
CA THR A 170 -12.20 -0.88 21.92
C THR A 170 -11.84 0.55 21.56
N ILE A 171 -12.04 1.49 22.47
CA ILE A 171 -11.69 2.89 22.28
C ILE A 171 -10.17 3.05 22.09
N ALA A 172 -9.37 2.45 22.96
CA ALA A 172 -7.90 2.51 22.87
C ALA A 172 -7.38 1.91 21.56
N THR A 173 -7.96 0.78 21.14
CA THR A 173 -7.61 0.11 19.89
C THR A 173 -8.02 0.92 18.66
N ALA A 174 -9.21 1.51 18.66
CA ALA A 174 -9.69 2.36 17.57
C ALA A 174 -8.77 3.58 17.36
N PHE A 175 -8.33 4.23 18.44
CA PHE A 175 -7.34 5.31 18.35
C PHE A 175 -6.01 4.82 17.78
N ALA A 176 -5.50 3.68 18.25
CA ALA A 176 -4.25 3.12 17.76
C ALA A 176 -4.33 2.72 16.26
N ALA A 177 -5.47 2.16 15.83
CA ALA A 177 -5.71 1.80 14.43
C ALA A 177 -5.81 3.04 13.53
N SER A 178 -6.54 4.07 13.98
CA SER A 178 -6.66 5.35 13.25
C SER A 178 -5.31 6.06 13.12
N ASP A 179 -4.50 6.02 14.17
CA ASP A 179 -3.15 6.58 14.16
C ASP A 179 -2.21 5.82 13.22
N LEU A 180 -2.31 4.48 13.21
CA LEU A 180 -1.53 3.65 12.29
C LEU A 180 -1.93 3.94 10.84
N ALA A 181 -3.23 4.02 10.55
CA ALA A 181 -3.73 4.32 9.21
C ALA A 181 -3.22 5.69 8.73
N ARG A 182 -3.30 6.73 9.56
CA ARG A 182 -2.78 8.07 9.23
C ARG A 182 -1.27 8.09 8.95
N ASP A 183 -0.49 7.35 9.75
CA ASP A 183 0.96 7.29 9.54
C ASP A 183 1.30 6.54 8.23
N LEU A 184 0.54 5.49 7.90
CA LEU A 184 0.70 4.75 6.65
C LEU A 184 0.30 5.60 5.43
N ASP A 185 -0.82 6.32 5.49
CA ASP A 185 -1.23 7.29 4.45
C ASP A 185 -0.17 8.37 4.22
N ALA A 186 0.42 8.89 5.31
CA ALA A 186 1.46 9.91 5.22
C ALA A 186 2.74 9.35 4.56
N LEU A 187 3.14 8.12 4.90
CA LEU A 187 4.29 7.45 4.29
C LEU A 187 4.05 7.13 2.82
N GLU A 188 2.84 6.72 2.43
CA GLU A 188 2.48 6.45 1.04
C GLU A 188 2.56 7.72 0.20
N LYS A 189 2.01 8.84 0.69
CA LYS A 189 2.12 10.16 0.01
C LYS A 189 3.56 10.61 -0.19
N VAL A 190 4.43 10.41 0.82
CA VAL A 190 5.86 10.73 0.69
C VAL A 190 6.53 9.82 -0.34
N ALA A 191 6.20 8.52 -0.34
CA ALA A 191 6.74 7.57 -1.30
C ALA A 191 6.33 7.92 -2.74
N ASP A 192 5.06 8.27 -2.98
CA ASP A 192 4.56 8.71 -4.28
C ASP A 192 5.25 9.99 -4.75
N SER A 193 5.44 10.96 -3.84
CA SER A 193 6.17 12.19 -4.14
C SER A 193 7.63 11.92 -4.49
N MET A 194 8.30 10.99 -3.79
CA MET A 194 9.67 10.58 -4.12
C MET A 194 9.77 9.92 -5.50
N HIS A 195 8.76 9.11 -5.88
CA HIS A 195 8.71 8.52 -7.23
C HIS A 195 8.54 9.59 -8.29
N ALA A 196 7.62 10.55 -8.11
CA ALA A 196 7.42 11.65 -9.04
C ALA A 196 8.70 12.48 -9.24
N VAL A 197 9.46 12.74 -8.17
CA VAL A 197 10.76 13.43 -8.25
C VAL A 197 11.78 12.59 -8.99
N SER A 198 11.86 11.29 -8.71
CA SER A 198 12.76 10.35 -9.40
C SER A 198 12.47 10.25 -10.89
N ASP A 199 11.19 10.20 -11.28
CA ASP A 199 10.77 10.16 -12.67
C ASP A 199 11.12 11.45 -13.40
N ALA A 200 10.88 12.61 -12.77
CA ALA A 200 11.27 13.92 -13.31
C ALA A 200 12.81 14.05 -13.48
N MET A 201 13.58 13.58 -12.51
CA MET A 201 15.05 13.55 -12.61
C MET A 201 15.51 12.64 -13.76
N THR A 202 14.89 11.48 -13.92
CA THR A 202 15.21 10.53 -14.99
C THR A 202 14.90 11.12 -16.37
N GLU A 203 13.76 11.81 -16.52
CA GLU A 203 13.38 12.48 -17.75
C GLU A 203 14.38 13.60 -18.12
N LEU A 204 14.75 14.45 -17.14
CA LEU A 204 15.74 15.53 -17.35
C LEU A 204 17.12 14.99 -17.72
N LEU A 205 17.56 13.91 -17.11
CA LEU A 205 18.85 13.26 -17.41
C LEU A 205 18.80 12.51 -18.76
N GLY A 206 17.70 11.81 -19.03
CA GLY A 206 17.52 11.04 -20.28
C GLY A 206 17.47 11.94 -21.51
N THR A 207 16.77 13.07 -21.47
CA THR A 207 16.73 14.05 -22.57
C THR A 207 18.09 14.67 -22.84
N ASN A 208 18.92 14.85 -21.82
CA ASN A 208 20.31 15.35 -21.98
C ASN A 208 21.21 14.31 -22.66
N ALA A 209 21.09 13.05 -22.31
CA ALA A 209 21.87 11.96 -22.91
C ALA A 209 21.53 11.78 -24.40
N MET A 210 20.26 11.76 -24.77
CA MET A 210 19.80 11.66 -26.15
C MET A 210 20.21 12.85 -27.01
N ALA A 211 20.07 14.07 -26.46
CA ALA A 211 20.48 15.30 -27.18
C ALA A 211 22.00 15.38 -27.40
N MET A 212 22.79 14.78 -26.54
CA MET A 212 24.25 14.73 -26.67
C MET A 212 24.72 13.68 -27.69
N ASP A 213 24.04 12.53 -27.73
CA ASP A 213 24.32 11.45 -28.65
C ASP A 213 23.95 11.87 -30.11
N GLN A 214 22.82 12.52 -30.29
CA GLN A 214 22.37 13.04 -31.59
C GLN A 214 23.32 14.11 -32.15
N LYS A 215 23.86 15.02 -31.32
CA LYS A 215 24.86 16.01 -31.73
C LYS A 215 26.21 15.39 -32.08
N MET A 216 26.63 14.33 -31.43
CA MET A 216 27.86 13.63 -31.75
C MET A 216 27.75 12.89 -33.10
N ASP A 217 26.61 12.31 -33.40
CA ASP A 217 26.36 11.63 -34.67
C ASP A 217 26.26 12.61 -35.86
N GLU A 218 25.60 13.76 -35.67
CA GLU A 218 25.59 14.84 -36.67
C GLU A 218 26.99 15.40 -36.95
N SER A 219 27.80 15.64 -35.93
CA SER A 219 29.19 16.09 -36.05
C SER A 219 30.05 15.09 -36.79
N ARG A 220 29.90 13.78 -36.53
CA ARG A 220 30.62 12.70 -37.24
C ARG A 220 30.19 12.59 -38.68
N LEU A 221 28.91 12.79 -38.99
CA LEU A 221 28.41 12.76 -40.36
C LEU A 221 28.91 13.94 -41.16
N GLN A 222 28.89 15.17 -40.61
CA GLN A 222 29.41 16.37 -41.25
C GLN A 222 30.92 16.26 -41.52
N PHE A 223 31.71 15.71 -40.60
CA PHE A 223 33.14 15.47 -40.81
C PHE A 223 33.42 14.44 -41.92
N LYS A 224 32.62 13.38 -42.03
CA LYS A 224 32.73 12.39 -43.09
C LYS A 224 32.39 12.98 -44.47
N LEU A 225 31.36 13.82 -44.56
CA LEU A 225 30.95 14.50 -45.80
C LEU A 225 32.06 15.50 -46.29
N ALA A 226 32.57 16.32 -45.37
CA ALA A 226 33.66 17.25 -45.70
C ALA A 226 34.96 16.54 -46.15
N ALA A 227 35.28 15.39 -45.55
CA ALA A 227 36.42 14.57 -45.98
C ALA A 227 36.23 13.90 -47.36
N ALA A 228 34.97 13.54 -47.69
CA ALA A 228 34.65 12.98 -49.01
C ALA A 228 34.70 14.03 -50.12
N GLU A 229 34.19 15.26 -49.85
CA GLU A 229 34.29 16.39 -50.79
C GLU A 229 35.72 16.83 -51.02
N ALA A 230 36.56 16.86 -50.01
CA ALA A 230 37.99 17.19 -50.15
C ALA A 230 38.73 16.17 -51.01
N ARG A 231 38.38 14.89 -50.94
CA ARG A 231 38.94 13.83 -51.80
C ARG A 231 38.49 13.91 -53.26
N ASP A 232 37.23 14.25 -53.50
CA ASP A 232 36.68 14.38 -54.85
C ASP A 232 37.27 15.61 -55.56
N ASN A 233 37.46 16.70 -54.85
CA ASN A 233 38.12 17.92 -55.37
C ASN A 233 39.62 17.74 -55.66
N ALA A 234 40.33 16.92 -54.87
CA ALA A 234 41.73 16.57 -55.13
C ALA A 234 41.93 15.66 -56.39
N ALA A 235 40.94 14.88 -56.76
CA ALA A 235 40.97 13.98 -57.90
C ALA A 235 40.75 14.71 -59.29
N LYS A 236 40.24 15.96 -59.27
CA LYS A 236 39.86 16.72 -60.46
C LYS A 236 40.94 17.72 -60.95
N LEU A 237 42.06 17.84 -60.29
CA LEU A 237 43.14 18.76 -60.62
C LEU A 237 44.16 18.14 -61.57
N ASN A 238 43.93 18.27 -62.88
CA ASN A 238 44.93 18.00 -63.92
C ASN A 238 45.74 19.27 -64.25
N ALA A 239 47.08 19.20 -64.22
CA ALA A 239 48.08 20.25 -64.13
C ALA A 239 48.31 21.15 -65.30
N ARG A 240 47.48 21.17 -66.35
CA ARG A 240 47.74 21.99 -67.56
C ARG A 240 46.72 23.09 -67.86
N GLU A 241 45.60 23.15 -67.23
CA GLU A 241 44.60 24.25 -67.37
C GLU A 241 44.70 25.29 -66.27
N ALA A 242 45.55 25.05 -65.29
CA ALA A 242 45.65 25.86 -64.06
C ALA A 242 46.26 27.25 -64.29
N ALA A 243 47.07 27.49 -65.32
CA ALA A 243 47.77 28.76 -65.49
C ALA A 243 46.92 29.89 -66.14
N ALA A 244 45.93 29.55 -66.95
CA ALA A 244 45.03 30.55 -67.58
C ALA A 244 43.83 30.88 -66.71
N ALA A 245 43.37 29.94 -65.83
CA ALA A 245 42.27 30.14 -64.89
C ALA A 245 42.67 30.93 -63.66
N MET A 246 43.98 31.04 -63.34
CA MET A 246 44.46 31.72 -62.13
C MET A 246 44.24 33.24 -62.11
N ARG A 247 44.24 33.91 -63.26
CA ARG A 247 44.03 35.39 -63.30
C ARG A 247 42.55 35.77 -63.25
N ALA A 248 41.65 35.01 -63.86
CA ALA A 248 40.22 35.25 -63.76
C ALA A 248 39.65 34.85 -62.38
N LYS A 249 40.26 33.86 -61.72
CA LYS A 249 39.85 33.41 -60.36
C LYS A 249 40.34 34.34 -59.23
N ALA A 250 41.38 35.17 -59.46
CA ALA A 250 41.83 36.06 -58.41
C ALA A 250 40.83 37.19 -58.07
N ASP A 251 40.14 37.70 -59.08
CA ASP A 251 39.10 38.72 -58.91
C ASP A 251 37.79 38.13 -58.35
N GLU A 252 37.45 36.94 -58.82
CA GLU A 252 36.28 36.19 -58.29
C GLU A 252 36.50 35.70 -56.85
N ALA A 253 37.75 35.28 -56.53
CA ALA A 253 38.15 34.89 -55.19
C ALA A 253 38.12 36.07 -54.20
N MET A 254 38.43 37.29 -54.65
CA MET A 254 38.38 38.47 -53.83
C MET A 254 36.94 38.92 -53.50
N GLU A 255 36.03 38.78 -54.44
CA GLU A 255 34.60 39.00 -54.20
C GLU A 255 33.97 37.88 -53.35
N ALA A 256 34.36 36.63 -53.64
CA ALA A 256 33.91 35.47 -52.84
C ALA A 256 34.45 35.56 -51.38
N ALA A 257 35.70 36.04 -51.18
CA ALA A 257 36.27 36.26 -49.84
C ALA A 257 35.56 37.37 -49.07
N LYS A 258 35.06 38.43 -49.75
CA LYS A 258 34.26 39.46 -49.13
C LYS A 258 32.88 38.92 -48.71
N ARG A 259 32.23 38.15 -49.56
CA ARG A 259 30.96 37.49 -49.23
C ARG A 259 31.12 36.46 -48.14
N ALA A 260 32.14 35.61 -48.20
CA ALA A 260 32.47 34.65 -47.15
C ALA A 260 32.81 35.31 -45.82
N SER A 261 33.42 36.49 -45.81
CA SER A 261 33.71 37.25 -44.60
C SER A 261 32.44 37.86 -44.00
N GLN A 262 31.46 38.28 -44.82
CA GLN A 262 30.17 38.72 -44.34
C GLN A 262 29.30 37.57 -43.79
N ASP A 263 29.26 36.47 -44.53
CA ASP A 263 28.57 35.26 -44.11
C ASP A 263 29.19 34.64 -42.86
N ALA A 264 30.54 34.66 -42.75
CA ALA A 264 31.23 34.20 -41.54
C ALA A 264 30.90 35.09 -40.29
N LYS A 265 30.75 36.42 -40.48
CA LYS A 265 30.31 37.31 -39.40
C LYS A 265 28.86 37.09 -38.97
N LEU A 266 27.97 36.81 -39.95
CA LEU A 266 26.57 36.48 -39.70
C LEU A 266 26.47 35.14 -38.94
N ASN A 267 27.15 34.13 -39.48
CA ASN A 267 27.19 32.80 -38.89
C ASN A 267 27.84 32.78 -37.49
N ALA A 268 28.90 33.62 -37.28
CA ALA A 268 29.50 33.77 -35.96
C ALA A 268 28.55 34.43 -34.96
N SER A 269 27.74 35.41 -35.41
CA SER A 269 26.70 36.03 -34.57
C SER A 269 25.57 35.06 -34.22
N GLU A 270 25.12 34.28 -35.20
CA GLU A 270 24.09 33.24 -34.98
C GLU A 270 24.61 32.12 -34.10
N ALA A 271 25.85 31.65 -34.33
CA ALA A 271 26.50 30.69 -33.47
C ALA A 271 26.69 31.21 -32.01
N ALA A 272 27.07 32.46 -31.86
CA ALA A 272 27.20 33.09 -30.53
C ALA A 272 25.83 33.18 -29.80
N ASN A 273 24.76 33.50 -30.54
CA ASN A 273 23.41 33.52 -30.00
C ASN A 273 22.89 32.10 -29.65
N ALA A 274 23.17 31.12 -30.50
CA ALA A 274 22.85 29.72 -30.26
C ALA A 274 23.61 29.18 -29.02
N VAL A 275 24.88 29.53 -28.86
CA VAL A 275 25.69 29.18 -27.67
C VAL A 275 25.13 29.85 -26.40
N LYS A 276 24.73 31.13 -26.46
CA LYS A 276 24.08 31.81 -25.33
C LYS A 276 22.74 31.16 -24.96
N LEU A 277 21.92 30.82 -25.94
CA LEU A 277 20.64 30.17 -25.70
C LEU A 277 20.84 28.76 -25.12
N ALA A 278 21.79 27.99 -25.62
CA ALA A 278 22.16 26.69 -25.11
C ALA A 278 22.78 26.74 -23.69
N ALA A 279 23.54 27.79 -23.38
CA ALA A 279 24.09 28.04 -22.05
C ALA A 279 22.96 28.38 -21.06
N LYS A 280 22.00 29.24 -21.46
CA LYS A 280 20.82 29.56 -20.64
C LYS A 280 19.98 28.33 -20.36
N GLY A 281 19.67 27.53 -21.37
CA GLY A 281 18.92 26.26 -21.20
C GLY A 281 19.64 25.25 -20.31
N ARG A 282 20.99 25.19 -20.35
CA ARG A 282 21.77 24.35 -19.42
C ARG A 282 21.69 24.87 -17.98
N ALA A 283 21.80 26.17 -17.76
CA ALA A 283 21.72 26.78 -16.43
C ALA A 283 20.33 26.57 -15.82
N GLU A 284 19.25 26.71 -16.59
CA GLU A 284 17.88 26.45 -16.15
C GLU A 284 17.69 24.98 -15.75
N ARG A 285 18.17 24.03 -16.55
CA ARG A 285 18.09 22.59 -16.24
C ARG A 285 18.92 22.20 -15.03
N THR A 286 20.11 22.78 -14.85
CA THR A 286 20.96 22.54 -13.68
C THR A 286 20.27 23.06 -12.42
N ALA A 287 19.62 24.22 -12.48
CA ALA A 287 18.86 24.77 -11.37
C ALA A 287 17.62 23.89 -11.03
N GLU A 288 16.98 23.32 -12.04
CA GLU A 288 15.86 22.41 -11.86
C GLU A 288 16.28 21.08 -11.23
N LEU A 289 17.38 20.48 -11.69
CA LEU A 289 17.97 19.29 -11.06
C LEU A 289 18.32 19.53 -9.60
N PHE A 290 18.96 20.65 -9.29
CA PHE A 290 19.30 21.00 -7.91
C PHE A 290 18.06 21.14 -7.02
N ARG A 291 16.97 21.72 -7.53
CA ARG A 291 15.68 21.78 -6.81
C ARG A 291 15.09 20.41 -6.55
N LEU A 292 15.15 19.52 -7.54
CA LEU A 292 14.65 18.15 -7.40
C LEU A 292 15.48 17.34 -6.40
N GLU A 293 16.81 17.53 -6.37
CA GLU A 293 17.69 16.92 -5.37
C GLU A 293 17.35 17.39 -3.96
N GLN A 294 17.19 18.69 -3.75
CA GLN A 294 16.78 19.25 -2.45
C GLN A 294 15.42 18.70 -2.01
N LEU A 295 14.45 18.62 -2.91
CA LEU A 295 13.15 18.07 -2.60
C LEU A 295 13.22 16.56 -2.26
N ALA A 296 14.08 15.81 -2.95
CA ALA A 296 14.31 14.40 -2.65
C ALA A 296 14.91 14.21 -1.24
N GLU A 297 15.87 15.02 -0.85
CA GLU A 297 16.47 15.00 0.50
C GLU A 297 15.43 15.35 1.58
N GLU A 298 14.61 16.38 1.36
CA GLU A 298 13.55 16.76 2.30
C GLU A 298 12.51 15.64 2.46
N LEU A 299 12.07 15.03 1.36
CA LEU A 299 11.13 13.91 1.38
C LEU A 299 11.73 12.69 2.08
N GLN A 300 13.01 12.42 1.89
CA GLN A 300 13.72 11.34 2.57
C GLN A 300 13.77 11.57 4.07
N ALA A 301 14.15 12.76 4.52
CA ALA A 301 14.18 13.13 5.93
C ALA A 301 12.79 13.00 6.57
N ARG A 302 11.75 13.46 5.89
CA ARG A 302 10.36 13.33 6.34
C ARG A 302 9.89 11.87 6.43
N SER A 303 10.31 11.04 5.46
CA SER A 303 10.06 9.60 5.48
C SER A 303 10.69 8.93 6.71
N GLU A 304 11.93 9.28 7.04
CA GLU A 304 12.64 8.77 8.21
C GLU A 304 11.99 9.21 9.53
N GLU A 305 11.57 10.48 9.61
CA GLU A 305 10.83 10.99 10.78
C GLU A 305 9.53 10.23 11.00
N LEU A 306 8.70 10.07 9.97
CA LEU A 306 7.44 9.32 10.05
C LEU A 306 7.68 7.86 10.46
N ARG A 307 8.70 7.21 9.90
CA ARG A 307 9.09 5.84 10.26
C ARG A 307 9.52 5.76 11.72
N SER A 308 10.32 6.71 12.20
CA SER A 308 10.78 6.76 13.59
C SER A 308 9.62 6.98 14.56
N ARG A 309 8.66 7.83 14.20
CA ARG A 309 7.44 8.08 14.95
C ARG A 309 6.60 6.81 15.10
N THR A 310 6.38 6.07 14.01
CA THR A 310 5.64 4.80 14.02
C THR A 310 6.34 3.73 14.87
N GLN A 311 7.67 3.77 14.98
CA GLN A 311 8.45 2.83 15.78
C GLN A 311 8.49 3.17 17.29
N ARG A 312 8.43 4.46 17.66
CA ARG A 312 8.56 4.93 19.06
C ARG A 312 7.32 4.70 19.91
N THR A 313 6.18 4.35 19.31
CA THR A 313 4.94 4.10 20.05
C THR A 313 5.10 2.82 20.91
N THR A 314 4.74 2.92 22.17
CA THR A 314 4.88 1.95 23.27
C THR A 314 4.88 0.48 22.86
N PRO A 315 5.80 -0.37 23.41
CA PRO A 315 6.09 -1.72 22.89
C PRO A 315 4.96 -2.74 23.03
N HIS A 316 3.97 -2.52 23.90
CA HIS A 316 2.97 -3.53 24.24
C HIS A 316 1.55 -3.24 23.73
N PHE A 317 1.16 -1.98 23.57
CA PHE A 317 -0.20 -1.59 23.19
C PHE A 317 -0.14 -0.58 22.04
N GLY A 318 -0.49 -0.97 20.83
CA GLY A 318 -0.60 -0.03 19.72
C GLY A 318 -0.08 -0.54 18.38
N LYS A 319 0.38 0.38 17.56
CA LYS A 319 0.76 0.20 16.14
C LYS A 319 1.68 -0.99 15.87
N ARG A 320 2.71 -1.19 16.71
CA ARG A 320 3.68 -2.28 16.58
C ARG A 320 3.03 -3.66 16.80
N ARG A 321 2.09 -3.75 17.76
CA ARG A 321 1.31 -4.97 17.98
C ARG A 321 0.47 -5.30 16.75
N MET A 322 -0.24 -4.32 16.17
CA MET A 322 -1.08 -4.51 14.99
C MET A 322 -0.27 -5.00 13.78
N LEU A 323 0.88 -4.39 13.50
CA LEU A 323 1.76 -4.82 12.41
C LEU A 323 2.27 -6.27 12.58
N ARG A 324 2.48 -6.72 13.83
CA ARG A 324 2.85 -8.10 14.12
C ARG A 324 1.67 -9.08 14.09
N ALA A 325 0.51 -8.63 14.58
CA ALA A 325 -0.71 -9.44 14.62
C ALA A 325 -1.24 -9.75 13.23
N PHE A 326 -1.08 -8.82 12.28
CA PHE A 326 -1.62 -8.94 10.92
C PHE A 326 -0.51 -8.95 9.86
N PRO A 327 0.18 -10.07 9.64
CA PRO A 327 1.28 -10.17 8.68
C PRO A 327 0.84 -9.97 7.22
N LYS A 328 -0.44 -10.20 6.90
CA LYS A 328 -1.03 -9.97 5.58
C LYS A 328 -1.79 -8.64 5.46
N LEU A 329 -1.61 -7.71 6.42
CA LEU A 329 -2.20 -6.38 6.37
C LEU A 329 -1.73 -5.66 5.10
N LYS A 330 -2.66 -5.07 4.36
CA LYS A 330 -2.41 -4.24 3.18
C LYS A 330 -2.97 -2.84 3.40
N HIS A 331 -2.22 -1.82 2.99
CA HIS A 331 -2.63 -0.41 3.09
C HIS A 331 -2.41 0.27 1.74
N GLY A 332 -3.44 0.99 1.24
CA GLY A 332 -3.40 1.62 -0.06
C GLY A 332 -3.27 0.64 -1.23
N ALA A 333 -2.87 1.16 -2.40
CA ALA A 333 -2.77 0.37 -3.63
C ALA A 333 -1.45 -0.40 -3.77
N GLN A 334 -0.36 0.06 -3.17
CA GLN A 334 0.99 -0.43 -3.49
C GLN A 334 1.79 -1.05 -2.34
N ASN A 335 1.33 -1.02 -1.09
CA ASN A 335 1.96 -1.64 0.11
C ASN A 335 3.44 -1.31 0.41
N ARG A 336 4.12 -0.48 -0.38
CA ARG A 336 5.58 -0.24 -0.32
C ARG A 336 6.06 0.25 1.04
N SER A 337 5.34 1.20 1.62
CA SER A 337 5.67 1.78 2.93
C SER A 337 5.53 0.77 4.05
N LEU A 338 4.57 -0.13 3.94
CA LEU A 338 4.26 -1.15 4.93
C LEU A 338 5.30 -2.28 4.91
N ASP A 339 5.78 -2.68 3.75
CA ASP A 339 6.80 -3.71 3.62
C ASP A 339 8.15 -3.22 4.15
N THR A 340 8.51 -1.96 3.90
CA THR A 340 9.70 -1.34 4.47
C THR A 340 9.64 -1.28 6.00
N LEU A 341 8.49 -0.93 6.59
CA LEU A 341 8.30 -0.94 8.05
C LEU A 341 8.40 -2.34 8.64
N ARG A 342 7.88 -3.36 7.95
CA ARG A 342 7.98 -4.77 8.38
C ARG A 342 9.41 -5.28 8.38
N GLU A 343 10.19 -4.98 7.35
CA GLU A 343 11.60 -5.38 7.28
C GLU A 343 12.41 -4.77 8.42
N GLN A 344 12.17 -3.52 8.75
CA GLN A 344 12.83 -2.86 9.88
C GLN A 344 12.43 -3.44 11.24
N LEU A 345 11.17 -3.91 11.39
CA LEU A 345 10.73 -4.58 12.61
C LEU A 345 11.28 -6.00 12.76
N LYS A 346 11.67 -6.66 11.67
CA LYS A 346 12.33 -7.98 11.69
C LYS A 346 13.80 -7.89 12.11
N ARG A 347 14.48 -6.76 11.82
CA ARG A 347 15.91 -6.54 12.14
C ARG A 347 16.16 -6.16 13.61
N LYS A 348 15.13 -5.85 14.39
CA LYS A 348 15.17 -5.58 15.84
C LYS A 348 14.45 -6.67 16.64
#